data_88d63ef7f54347aed345ba3e5c0b730f
#
_entry.id   88d63ef7f54347aed345ba3e5c0b730f
#
_cell.length_a   1.000
_cell.length_b   1.000
_cell.length_c   1.000
_cell.angle_alpha   90.00
_cell.angle_beta   90.00
_cell.angle_gamma   90.00
#
_symmetry.space_group_name_H-M   'P 1'
#
loop_
_entity.id
_entity.type
_entity.pdbx_description
1 polymer ?
#
loop_
_entity_poly.entity_id
_entity_poly.type
_entity_poly.pdbx_seq_one_letter_code
_entity_poly.pdbx_strand_id
1 'polypeptide(L)'
;QPSFSAPLKKERWLFNHIHSLSANRLYKLNENTQLRINAGYIHDRQTQERGSETTYYQSEDTIHLTEQSDSRIRSDQANLNIGVENNSQERYLKNQFSATGDWQSSLSHITGNTISTGRTTLDQRIKTPNLNLRNNLRSLWSLDKYTLEVQSLLRYHSNAADLRLDNHPYPMSLRDFYTDNSFSFLKKSGSLTQRYTVGIN
;
A
#
# COMPACT_ATOMS: atom_id res chain seq x y z
N GLN A 1 -17.03 -16.09 -7.29
CA GLN A 1 -17.17 -15.01 -8.28
C GLN A 1 -16.80 -15.58 -9.64
N PRO A 2 -17.65 -15.44 -10.67
CA PRO A 2 -17.24 -15.82 -12.01
C PRO A 2 -16.07 -14.97 -12.46
N SER A 3 -14.95 -15.59 -12.79
CA SER A 3 -13.79 -14.89 -13.36
C SER A 3 -14.13 -14.49 -14.79
N PHE A 4 -14.29 -13.20 -15.05
CA PHE A 4 -14.42 -12.69 -16.39
C PHE A 4 -13.06 -12.78 -17.11
N SER A 5 -13.01 -13.55 -18.19
CA SER A 5 -11.87 -13.57 -19.12
C SER A 5 -12.31 -12.85 -20.40
N ALA A 6 -11.80 -11.65 -20.61
CA ALA A 6 -12.08 -10.90 -21.82
C ALA A 6 -11.44 -11.62 -23.04
N PRO A 7 -12.19 -11.86 -24.14
CA PRO A 7 -11.66 -12.51 -25.35
C PRO A 7 -10.66 -11.63 -26.12
N LEU A 8 -10.54 -10.37 -25.74
CA LEU A 8 -9.63 -9.39 -26.36
C LEU A 8 -8.43 -9.12 -25.47
N LYS A 9 -7.32 -8.72 -26.07
CA LYS A 9 -6.14 -8.25 -25.32
C LYS A 9 -6.54 -7.10 -24.40
N LYS A 10 -5.91 -7.03 -23.23
CA LYS A 10 -6.21 -6.06 -22.17
C LYS A 10 -6.23 -4.60 -22.68
N GLU A 11 -5.34 -4.27 -23.61
CA GLU A 11 -5.20 -2.95 -24.21
C GLU A 11 -6.39 -2.54 -25.11
N ARG A 12 -7.24 -3.49 -25.48
CA ARG A 12 -8.41 -3.22 -26.35
C ARG A 12 -9.71 -2.97 -25.60
N TRP A 13 -9.76 -3.25 -24.30
CA TRP A 13 -10.97 -3.03 -23.51
C TRP A 13 -10.72 -2.14 -22.29
N LEU A 14 -9.46 -1.81 -22.00
CA LEU A 14 -9.05 -0.96 -20.89
C LEU A 14 -8.54 0.37 -21.46
N PHE A 15 -9.31 1.44 -21.22
CA PHE A 15 -8.90 2.80 -21.54
C PHE A 15 -8.26 3.40 -20.29
N ASN A 16 -6.93 3.51 -20.28
CA ASN A 16 -6.20 4.08 -19.16
C ASN A 16 -5.26 5.20 -19.60
N HIS A 17 -5.08 6.17 -18.72
CA HIS A 17 -4.08 7.22 -18.81
C HIS A 17 -3.22 7.16 -17.58
N ILE A 18 -1.95 6.75 -17.77
CA ILE A 18 -0.98 6.63 -16.69
C ILE A 18 0.08 7.69 -16.85
N HIS A 19 0.32 8.45 -15.77
CA HIS A 19 1.43 9.36 -15.62
C HIS A 19 2.28 8.90 -14.44
N SER A 20 3.59 8.78 -14.66
CA SER A 20 4.52 8.41 -13.60
C SER A 20 5.70 9.38 -13.55
N LEU A 21 6.11 9.71 -12.34
CA LEU A 21 7.29 10.51 -12.06
C LEU A 21 8.11 9.79 -11.01
N SER A 22 9.42 9.72 -11.20
CA SER A 22 10.34 9.18 -10.20
C SER A 22 11.60 10.03 -10.10
N ALA A 23 12.12 10.15 -8.89
CA ALA A 23 13.36 10.84 -8.61
C ALA A 23 14.18 10.00 -7.62
N ASN A 24 15.46 9.82 -7.96
CA ASN A 24 16.39 9.06 -7.14
C ASN A 24 17.67 9.88 -6.98
N ARG A 25 18.11 10.06 -5.74
CA ARG A 25 19.33 10.80 -5.45
C ARG A 25 20.12 10.12 -4.36
N LEU A 26 21.43 10.05 -4.59
CA LEU A 26 22.43 9.63 -3.61
C LEU A 26 23.36 10.82 -3.34
N TYR A 27 23.49 11.17 -2.05
CA TYR A 27 24.42 12.18 -1.58
C TYR A 27 25.48 11.51 -0.71
N LYS A 28 26.73 11.74 -1.01
CA LYS A 28 27.85 11.41 -0.14
C LYS A 28 28.10 12.63 0.75
N LEU A 29 27.65 12.56 2.00
CA LEU A 29 27.77 13.68 2.95
C LEU A 29 29.20 13.83 3.45
N ASN A 30 29.89 12.69 3.67
CA ASN A 30 31.31 12.60 3.96
C ASN A 30 31.81 11.21 3.56
N GLU A 31 33.04 10.85 3.90
CA GLU A 31 33.66 9.57 3.53
C GLU A 31 32.88 8.36 4.03
N ASN A 32 32.25 8.47 5.20
CA ASN A 32 31.58 7.40 5.88
C ASN A 32 30.05 7.51 5.87
N THR A 33 29.48 8.61 5.36
CA THR A 33 28.04 8.89 5.46
C THR A 33 27.41 9.11 4.10
N GLN A 34 26.35 8.37 3.83
CA GLN A 34 25.55 8.47 2.63
C GLN A 34 24.08 8.76 2.99
N LEU A 35 23.45 9.62 2.19
CA LEU A 35 22.01 9.88 2.20
C LEU A 35 21.43 9.47 0.84
N ARG A 36 20.44 8.58 0.87
CA ARG A 36 19.69 8.16 -0.31
C ARG A 36 18.25 8.63 -0.20
N ILE A 37 17.76 9.25 -1.25
CA ILE A 37 16.37 9.70 -1.37
C ILE A 37 15.80 9.11 -2.65
N ASN A 38 14.69 8.39 -2.54
CA ASN A 38 13.91 7.91 -3.67
C ASN A 38 12.47 8.37 -3.49
N ALA A 39 11.91 9.01 -4.48
CA ALA A 39 10.54 9.46 -4.50
C ALA A 39 9.88 9.00 -5.80
N GLY A 40 8.62 8.65 -5.74
CA GLY A 40 7.82 8.27 -6.90
C GLY A 40 6.38 8.68 -6.74
N TYR A 41 5.75 8.99 -7.85
CA TYR A 41 4.33 9.28 -7.95
C TYR A 41 3.77 8.66 -9.22
N ILE A 42 2.60 8.04 -9.10
CA ILE A 42 1.86 7.45 -10.22
C ILE A 42 0.43 7.96 -10.13
N HIS A 43 -0.05 8.48 -11.23
CA HIS A 43 -1.45 8.83 -11.44
C HIS A 43 -2.01 7.94 -12.54
N ASP A 44 -3.10 7.23 -12.26
CA ASP A 44 -3.78 6.35 -13.21
C ASP A 44 -5.28 6.67 -13.26
N ARG A 45 -5.80 6.78 -14.47
CA ARG A 45 -7.24 6.90 -14.74
C ARG A 45 -7.64 5.80 -15.69
N GLN A 46 -8.66 5.06 -15.31
CA GLN A 46 -9.20 3.95 -16.09
C GLN A 46 -10.70 4.12 -16.27
N THR A 47 -11.19 3.83 -17.46
CA THR A 47 -12.61 3.62 -17.70
C THR A 47 -12.80 2.15 -18.06
N GLN A 48 -13.72 1.50 -17.37
CA GLN A 48 -14.04 0.08 -17.58
C GLN A 48 -15.53 -0.05 -17.84
N GLU A 49 -15.85 -0.76 -18.91
CA GLU A 49 -17.20 -1.18 -19.24
C GLU A 49 -17.29 -2.69 -19.09
N ARG A 50 -18.31 -3.16 -18.41
CA ARG A 50 -18.56 -4.58 -18.19
C ARG A 50 -20.02 -4.87 -18.39
N GLY A 51 -20.30 -5.90 -19.20
CA GLY A 51 -21.62 -6.51 -19.31
C GLY A 51 -21.62 -7.93 -18.79
N SER A 52 -22.67 -8.34 -18.14
CA SER A 52 -22.92 -9.74 -17.76
C SER A 52 -24.35 -10.11 -18.04
N GLU A 53 -24.57 -11.35 -18.50
CA GLU A 53 -25.88 -11.94 -18.67
C GLU A 53 -25.92 -13.23 -17.85
N THR A 54 -26.92 -13.36 -17.00
CA THR A 54 -27.13 -14.50 -16.14
C THR A 54 -28.51 -15.06 -16.34
N THR A 55 -28.60 -16.36 -16.61
CA THR A 55 -29.88 -17.06 -16.78
C THR A 55 -30.08 -18.02 -15.62
N TYR A 56 -31.19 -17.85 -14.91
CA TYR A 56 -31.60 -18.76 -13.84
C TYR A 56 -32.74 -19.64 -14.38
N TYR A 57 -32.52 -20.95 -14.35
CA TYR A 57 -33.53 -21.93 -14.74
C TYR A 57 -34.28 -22.39 -13.49
N GLN A 58 -35.56 -22.09 -13.42
CA GLN A 58 -36.50 -22.63 -12.43
C GLN A 58 -37.44 -23.64 -13.12
N SER A 59 -38.07 -24.48 -12.32
CA SER A 59 -38.91 -25.60 -12.87
C SER A 59 -40.06 -25.13 -13.76
N GLU A 60 -40.53 -23.90 -13.63
CA GLU A 60 -41.66 -23.34 -14.41
C GLU A 60 -41.32 -22.05 -15.15
N ASP A 61 -40.20 -21.35 -14.76
CA ASP A 61 -39.81 -20.05 -15.33
C ASP A 61 -38.31 -19.96 -15.56
N THR A 62 -37.93 -19.15 -16.53
CA THR A 62 -36.53 -18.79 -16.80
C THR A 62 -36.36 -17.29 -16.55
N ILE A 63 -35.47 -16.93 -15.61
CA ILE A 63 -35.18 -15.54 -15.30
C ILE A 63 -33.88 -15.14 -16.00
N HIS A 64 -33.96 -14.16 -16.88
CA HIS A 64 -32.80 -13.53 -17.51
C HIS A 64 -32.46 -12.23 -16.76
N LEU A 65 -31.23 -12.14 -16.27
CA LEU A 65 -30.67 -10.94 -15.68
C LEU A 65 -29.53 -10.43 -16.58
N THR A 66 -29.68 -9.24 -17.08
CA THR A 66 -28.62 -8.54 -17.81
C THR A 66 -28.11 -7.40 -16.90
N GLU A 67 -26.81 -7.34 -16.68
CA GLU A 67 -26.17 -6.29 -15.91
C GLU A 67 -25.11 -5.60 -16.76
N GLN A 68 -25.14 -4.28 -16.80
CA GLN A 68 -24.12 -3.43 -17.41
C GLN A 68 -23.56 -2.51 -16.34
N SER A 69 -22.23 -2.42 -16.28
CA SER A 69 -21.52 -1.56 -15.33
C SER A 69 -20.51 -0.70 -16.06
N ASP A 70 -20.64 0.61 -15.91
CA ASP A 70 -19.70 1.60 -16.38
C ASP A 70 -18.94 2.14 -15.17
N SER A 71 -17.63 1.97 -15.13
CA SER A 71 -16.79 2.33 -13.98
C SER A 71 -15.68 3.28 -14.40
N ARG A 72 -15.51 4.36 -13.63
CA ARG A 72 -14.37 5.27 -13.73
C ARG A 72 -13.53 5.12 -12.47
N ILE A 73 -12.28 4.68 -12.65
CA ILE A 73 -11.35 4.43 -11.56
C ILE A 73 -10.22 5.46 -11.69
N ARG A 74 -9.90 6.07 -10.57
CA ARG A 74 -8.73 6.94 -10.41
C ARG A 74 -7.89 6.40 -9.26
N SER A 75 -6.60 6.24 -9.51
CA SER A 75 -5.60 5.84 -8.51
C SER A 75 -4.44 6.84 -8.52
N ASP A 76 -4.13 7.35 -7.36
CA ASP A 76 -2.97 8.20 -7.10
C ASP A 76 -2.08 7.45 -6.08
N GLN A 77 -0.84 7.13 -6.47
CA GLN A 77 0.12 6.43 -5.61
C GLN A 77 1.35 7.30 -5.42
N ALA A 78 1.80 7.44 -4.19
CA ALA A 78 3.04 8.13 -3.87
C ALA A 78 3.92 7.25 -2.99
N ASN A 79 5.23 7.30 -3.21
CA ASN A 79 6.21 6.66 -2.37
C ASN A 79 7.39 7.59 -2.09
N LEU A 80 7.92 7.49 -0.89
CA LEU A 80 9.12 8.20 -0.44
C LEU A 80 9.96 7.25 0.39
N ASN A 81 11.22 7.09 0.02
CA ASN A 81 12.19 6.34 0.81
C ASN A 81 13.41 7.22 1.07
N ILE A 82 13.76 7.37 2.34
CA ILE A 82 14.93 8.11 2.79
C ILE A 82 15.81 7.16 3.59
N GLY A 83 17.04 6.96 3.15
CA GLY A 83 18.02 6.13 3.83
C GLY A 83 19.25 6.94 4.20
N VAL A 84 19.63 6.89 5.47
CA VAL A 84 20.92 7.41 5.95
C VAL A 84 21.74 6.25 6.43
N GLU A 85 22.96 6.15 5.95
CA GLU A 85 23.92 5.14 6.36
C GLU A 85 25.25 5.81 6.70
N ASN A 86 25.74 5.55 7.91
CA ASN A 86 27.08 5.92 8.34
C ASN A 86 27.84 4.63 8.71
N ASN A 87 29.00 4.45 8.13
CA ASN A 87 29.87 3.29 8.37
C ASN A 87 31.29 3.75 8.66
N SER A 88 31.58 4.00 9.94
CA SER A 88 32.92 4.31 10.43
C SER A 88 33.46 3.19 11.30
N GLN A 89 34.74 3.22 11.65
CA GLN A 89 35.37 2.20 12.47
C GLN A 89 34.71 2.04 13.85
N GLU A 90 34.23 3.15 14.43
CA GLU A 90 33.65 3.16 15.78
C GLU A 90 32.13 3.14 15.79
N ARG A 91 31.50 3.45 14.66
CA ARG A 91 30.05 3.63 14.58
C ARG A 91 29.49 3.12 13.27
N TYR A 92 28.47 2.30 13.37
CA TYR A 92 27.57 1.99 12.28
C TYR A 92 26.18 2.56 12.60
N LEU A 93 25.60 3.30 11.67
CA LEU A 93 24.24 3.80 11.74
C LEU A 93 23.54 3.54 10.40
N LYS A 94 22.40 2.89 10.46
CA LYS A 94 21.51 2.77 9.31
C LYS A 94 20.10 3.14 9.73
N ASN A 95 19.55 4.17 9.12
CA ASN A 95 18.17 4.57 9.28
C ASN A 95 17.48 4.56 7.93
N GLN A 96 16.33 3.88 7.85
CA GLN A 96 15.51 3.79 6.65
C GLN A 96 14.09 4.20 6.99
N PHE A 97 13.68 5.32 6.45
CA PHE A 97 12.30 5.78 6.48
C PHE A 97 11.63 5.48 5.15
N SER A 98 10.42 4.94 5.18
CA SER A 98 9.57 4.77 4.01
C SER A 98 8.17 5.27 4.30
N ALA A 99 7.61 5.97 3.32
CA ALA A 99 6.23 6.40 3.30
C ALA A 99 5.61 5.96 1.98
N THR A 100 4.45 5.30 2.03
CA THR A 100 3.67 4.96 0.84
C THR A 100 2.23 5.37 1.05
N GLY A 101 1.67 6.06 0.08
CA GLY A 101 0.26 6.45 0.04
C GLY A 101 -0.38 5.92 -1.23
N ASP A 102 -1.61 5.44 -1.12
CA ASP A 102 -2.45 5.01 -2.21
C ASP A 102 -3.86 5.60 -2.00
N TRP A 103 -4.34 6.36 -2.96
CA TRP A 103 -5.64 7.00 -2.93
C TRP A 103 -6.43 6.57 -4.16
N GLN A 104 -7.25 5.55 -4.00
CA GLN A 104 -8.12 5.07 -5.06
C GLN A 104 -9.53 5.62 -4.90
N SER A 105 -10.13 6.02 -5.99
CA SER A 105 -11.55 6.33 -6.08
C SER A 105 -12.17 5.65 -7.29
N SER A 106 -13.34 5.06 -7.10
CA SER A 106 -14.14 4.45 -8.17
C SER A 106 -15.55 5.04 -8.14
N LEU A 107 -16.05 5.38 -9.30
CA LEU A 107 -17.45 5.72 -9.55
C LEU A 107 -17.98 4.72 -10.55
N SER A 108 -18.99 3.95 -10.16
CA SER A 108 -19.62 2.94 -11.01
C SER A 108 -21.10 3.20 -11.13
N HIS A 109 -21.59 3.16 -12.34
CA HIS A 109 -23.02 3.16 -12.66
C HIS A 109 -23.39 1.75 -13.12
N ILE A 110 -24.25 1.08 -12.36
CA ILE A 110 -24.66 -0.30 -12.59
C ILE A 110 -26.12 -0.28 -13.00
N THR A 111 -26.40 -0.82 -14.17
CA THR A 111 -27.77 -1.00 -14.68
C THR A 111 -28.07 -2.49 -14.75
N GLY A 112 -29.04 -2.92 -13.98
CA GLY A 112 -29.60 -4.27 -14.06
C GLY A 112 -30.94 -4.25 -14.78
N ASN A 113 -31.22 -5.26 -15.60
CA ASN A 113 -32.52 -5.46 -16.24
C ASN A 113 -32.97 -6.89 -16.06
N THR A 114 -34.14 -7.06 -15.47
CA THR A 114 -34.82 -8.36 -15.35
C THR A 114 -36.23 -8.29 -15.94
N ILE A 115 -36.70 -9.39 -16.48
CA ILE A 115 -38.07 -9.46 -17.07
C ILE A 115 -39.13 -9.20 -16.01
N SER A 116 -38.88 -9.61 -14.74
CA SER A 116 -39.86 -9.51 -13.66
C SER A 116 -39.90 -8.16 -12.95
N THR A 117 -38.76 -7.49 -12.79
CA THR A 117 -38.64 -6.25 -11.97
C THR A 117 -38.33 -5.02 -12.82
N GLY A 118 -38.09 -5.21 -14.14
CA GLY A 118 -37.71 -4.14 -15.03
C GLY A 118 -36.27 -3.64 -14.85
N ARG A 119 -36.04 -2.40 -15.23
CA ARG A 119 -34.70 -1.77 -15.17
C ARG A 119 -34.46 -1.18 -13.79
N THR A 120 -33.37 -1.57 -13.16
CA THR A 120 -32.85 -1.01 -11.91
C THR A 120 -31.51 -0.35 -12.16
N THR A 121 -31.22 0.74 -11.46
CA THR A 121 -29.93 1.44 -11.52
C THR A 121 -29.38 1.58 -10.13
N LEU A 122 -28.06 1.45 -9.99
CA LEU A 122 -27.33 1.64 -8.75
C LEU A 122 -26.08 2.48 -9.01
N ASP A 123 -25.97 3.59 -8.30
CA ASP A 123 -24.76 4.41 -8.29
C ASP A 123 -23.88 4.03 -7.10
N GLN A 124 -22.67 3.59 -7.41
CA GLN A 124 -21.68 3.19 -6.41
C GLN A 124 -20.46 4.08 -6.48
N ARG A 125 -20.06 4.64 -5.34
CA ARG A 125 -18.82 5.38 -5.19
C ARG A 125 -17.99 4.76 -4.07
N ILE A 126 -16.74 4.46 -4.38
CA ILE A 126 -15.77 3.91 -3.42
C ILE A 126 -14.55 4.83 -3.38
N LYS A 127 -14.08 5.15 -2.17
CA LYS A 127 -12.81 5.81 -1.93
C LYS A 127 -12.02 4.99 -0.90
N THR A 128 -10.78 4.68 -1.22
CA THR A 128 -9.92 3.87 -0.34
C THR A 128 -8.55 4.54 -0.17
N PRO A 129 -8.45 5.57 0.70
CA PRO A 129 -7.15 6.11 1.07
C PRO A 129 -6.40 5.13 1.98
N ASN A 130 -5.14 4.89 1.65
CA ASN A 130 -4.23 4.05 2.41
C ASN A 130 -2.90 4.79 2.61
N LEU A 131 -2.39 4.81 3.83
CA LEU A 131 -1.10 5.41 4.20
C LEU A 131 -0.31 4.42 5.06
N ASN A 132 0.92 4.12 4.62
CA ASN A 132 1.87 3.33 5.39
C ASN A 132 3.13 4.16 5.64
N LEU A 133 3.52 4.25 6.89
CA LEU A 133 4.77 4.83 7.33
C LEU A 133 5.60 3.77 8.05
N ARG A 134 6.87 3.68 7.74
CA ARG A 134 7.79 2.76 8.39
C ARG A 134 9.13 3.44 8.62
N ASN A 135 9.64 3.34 9.82
CA ASN A 135 11.01 3.70 10.13
C ASN A 135 11.75 2.49 10.71
N ASN A 136 12.95 2.23 10.22
CA ASN A 136 13.82 1.16 10.69
C ASN A 136 15.19 1.75 10.98
N LEU A 137 15.55 1.79 12.26
CA LEU A 137 16.81 2.29 12.76
C LEU A 137 17.64 1.12 13.31
N ARG A 138 18.88 1.06 12.90
CA ARG A 138 19.90 0.21 13.53
C ARG A 138 21.14 1.05 13.76
N SER A 139 21.63 1.03 14.98
CA SER A 139 22.87 1.72 15.33
C SER A 139 23.75 0.85 16.22
N LEU A 140 25.03 0.82 15.89
CA LEU A 140 26.07 0.10 16.61
C LEU A 140 27.16 1.11 16.98
N TRP A 141 27.62 1.06 18.21
CA TRP A 141 28.79 1.81 18.70
C TRP A 141 29.80 0.84 19.25
N SER A 142 31.02 0.87 18.73
CA SER A 142 32.13 0.08 19.20
C SER A 142 32.98 0.91 20.18
N LEU A 143 33.04 0.48 21.40
CA LEU A 143 33.73 1.15 22.52
C LEU A 143 34.74 0.17 23.10
N ASP A 144 35.90 0.04 22.47
CA ASP A 144 36.97 -0.86 22.85
C ASP A 144 36.46 -2.32 23.11
N LYS A 145 36.22 -2.69 24.36
CA LYS A 145 35.75 -4.02 24.78
C LYS A 145 34.21 -4.18 24.73
N TYR A 146 33.50 -3.11 24.43
CA TYR A 146 32.03 -3.09 24.46
C TYR A 146 31.48 -2.72 23.11
N THR A 147 30.31 -3.26 22.78
CA THR A 147 29.50 -2.82 21.65
C THR A 147 28.09 -2.56 22.14
N LEU A 148 27.58 -1.39 21.85
CA LEU A 148 26.18 -1.03 22.06
C LEU A 148 25.43 -1.17 20.75
N GLU A 149 24.29 -1.83 20.77
CA GLU A 149 23.39 -1.95 19.61
C GLU A 149 22.01 -1.45 19.98
N VAL A 150 21.48 -0.57 19.16
CA VAL A 150 20.09 -0.11 19.23
C VAL A 150 19.40 -0.49 17.93
N GLN A 151 18.25 -1.11 18.05
CA GLN A 151 17.34 -1.37 16.94
C GLN A 151 15.99 -0.79 17.27
N SER A 152 15.35 -0.12 16.29
CA SER A 152 14.02 0.44 16.44
C SER A 152 13.25 0.25 15.13
N LEU A 153 12.09 -0.34 15.23
CA LEU A 153 11.12 -0.46 14.14
C LEU A 153 9.83 0.25 14.56
N LEU A 154 9.44 1.26 13.79
CA LEU A 154 8.16 1.94 13.94
C LEU A 154 7.36 1.73 12.66
N ARG A 155 6.08 1.37 12.81
CA ARG A 155 5.13 1.28 11.70
C ARG A 155 3.86 2.01 12.07
N TYR A 156 3.34 2.74 11.13
CA TYR A 156 2.01 3.31 11.18
C TYR A 156 1.27 2.94 9.91
N HIS A 157 0.09 2.42 10.05
CA HIS A 157 -0.79 2.09 8.95
C HIS A 157 -2.16 2.73 9.18
N SER A 158 -2.66 3.39 8.15
CA SER A 158 -4.01 3.93 8.12
C SER A 158 -4.68 3.51 6.83
N ASN A 159 -5.77 2.78 6.94
CA ASN A 159 -6.61 2.37 5.82
C ASN A 159 -8.03 2.83 6.09
N ALA A 160 -8.67 3.42 5.09
CA ALA A 160 -10.07 3.79 5.17
C ALA A 160 -10.78 3.36 3.87
N ALA A 161 -12.07 3.11 3.99
CA ALA A 161 -12.96 2.92 2.87
C ALA A 161 -14.24 3.74 3.10
N ASP A 162 -14.59 4.59 2.15
CA ASP A 162 -15.85 5.31 2.08
C ASP A 162 -16.63 4.73 0.90
N LEU A 163 -17.54 3.81 1.19
CA LEU A 163 -18.47 3.25 0.22
C LEU A 163 -19.77 4.06 0.28
N ARG A 164 -20.28 4.49 -0.86
CA ARG A 164 -21.59 5.11 -1.02
C ARG A 164 -22.40 4.35 -2.05
N LEU A 165 -23.59 3.94 -1.68
CA LEU A 165 -24.59 3.30 -2.52
C LEU A 165 -25.80 4.20 -2.57
N ASP A 166 -26.18 4.72 -3.73
CA ASP A 166 -27.31 5.68 -3.91
C ASP A 166 -27.31 6.80 -2.86
N ASN A 167 -26.13 7.41 -2.64
CA ASN A 167 -25.87 8.46 -1.64
C ASN A 167 -25.91 8.03 -0.16
N HIS A 168 -26.13 6.76 0.18
CA HIS A 168 -26.01 6.26 1.55
C HIS A 168 -24.54 5.93 1.85
N PRO A 169 -23.92 6.57 2.87
CA PRO A 169 -22.51 6.36 3.20
C PRO A 169 -22.31 5.15 4.12
N TYR A 170 -21.27 4.39 3.86
CA TYR A 170 -20.79 3.26 4.68
C TYR A 170 -19.29 3.43 4.94
N PRO A 171 -18.90 4.32 5.88
CA PRO A 171 -17.48 4.55 6.16
C PRO A 171 -16.89 3.44 7.02
N MET A 172 -15.68 3.02 6.68
CA MET A 172 -14.84 2.12 7.48
C MET A 172 -13.45 2.72 7.62
N SER A 173 -12.83 2.55 8.77
CA SER A 173 -11.44 2.96 8.97
C SER A 173 -10.71 2.01 9.92
N LEU A 174 -9.45 1.74 9.60
CA LEU A 174 -8.53 1.00 10.44
C LEU A 174 -7.25 1.83 10.57
N ARG A 175 -6.77 2.00 11.80
CA ARG A 175 -5.48 2.62 12.08
C ARG A 175 -4.76 1.75 13.07
N ASP A 176 -3.53 1.44 12.78
CA ASP A 176 -2.68 0.71 13.68
C ASP A 176 -1.29 1.37 13.78
N PHE A 177 -0.70 1.24 14.95
CA PHE A 177 0.65 1.67 15.24
C PHE A 177 1.37 0.50 15.91
N TYR A 178 2.50 0.16 15.37
CA TYR A 178 3.35 -0.91 15.89
C TYR A 178 4.76 -0.38 16.14
N THR A 179 5.33 -0.77 17.26
CA THR A 179 6.72 -0.46 17.61
C THR A 179 7.42 -1.71 18.13
N ASP A 180 8.66 -1.88 17.74
CA ASP A 180 9.55 -2.94 18.20
C ASP A 180 10.94 -2.33 18.41
N ASN A 181 11.35 -2.24 19.66
CA ASN A 181 12.58 -1.58 20.03
C ASN A 181 13.44 -2.51 20.89
N SER A 182 14.72 -2.57 20.59
CA SER A 182 15.66 -3.34 21.38
C SER A 182 16.98 -2.59 21.61
N PHE A 183 17.52 -2.79 22.76
CA PHE A 183 18.83 -2.34 23.16
C PHE A 183 19.66 -3.53 23.56
N SER A 184 20.85 -3.69 22.98
CA SER A 184 21.79 -4.77 23.30
C SER A 184 23.12 -4.18 23.71
N PHE A 185 23.68 -4.78 24.75
CA PHE A 185 25.02 -4.51 25.22
C PHE A 185 25.87 -5.78 25.09
N LEU A 186 26.96 -5.68 24.37
CA LEU A 186 27.90 -6.79 24.17
C LEU A 186 29.23 -6.46 24.88
N LYS A 187 29.72 -7.39 25.64
CA LYS A 187 31.05 -7.34 26.28
C LYS A 187 31.91 -8.45 25.74
N LYS A 188 33.08 -8.10 25.22
CA LYS A 188 34.09 -9.06 24.76
C LYS A 188 35.20 -9.18 25.78
N SER A 189 35.46 -10.41 26.23
CA SER A 189 36.56 -10.73 27.20
C SER A 189 37.31 -11.95 26.68
N GLY A 190 38.42 -11.72 26.02
CA GLY A 190 39.19 -12.80 25.34
C GLY A 190 38.37 -13.47 24.25
N SER A 191 38.18 -14.78 24.32
CA SER A 191 37.36 -15.57 23.43
C SER A 191 35.88 -15.57 23.79
N LEU A 192 35.49 -15.03 24.97
CA LEU A 192 34.09 -15.01 25.43
C LEU A 192 33.40 -13.71 25.03
N THR A 193 32.19 -13.82 24.46
CA THR A 193 31.30 -12.69 24.17
C THR A 193 30.02 -12.87 24.98
N GLN A 194 29.68 -11.90 25.81
CA GLN A 194 28.43 -11.85 26.57
C GLN A 194 27.52 -10.80 25.94
N ARG A 195 26.25 -11.16 25.72
CA ARG A 195 25.23 -10.27 25.17
C ARG A 195 24.06 -10.16 26.14
N TYR A 196 23.67 -8.93 26.42
CA TYR A 196 22.48 -8.59 27.19
C TYR A 196 21.55 -7.79 26.29
N THR A 197 20.31 -8.21 26.20
CA THR A 197 19.31 -7.53 25.34
C THR A 197 18.06 -7.25 26.15
N VAL A 198 17.54 -6.02 26.01
CA VAL A 198 16.23 -5.60 26.51
C VAL A 198 15.41 -5.12 25.33
N GLY A 199 14.19 -5.61 25.20
CA GLY A 199 13.25 -5.23 24.14
C GLY A 199 11.94 -4.73 24.71
N ILE A 200 11.29 -3.84 23.97
CA ILE A 200 9.95 -3.29 24.25
C ILE A 200 9.17 -3.32 22.93
N ASN A 201 8.03 -3.99 22.96
CA ASN A 201 7.11 -4.13 21.81
C ASN A 201 5.85 -3.31 22.04
#